data_9ec8cd59e2ef971bbb75a1eb8a0a50d7
#
_entry.id   9ec8cd59e2ef971bbb75a1eb8a0a50d7
#
_cell.length_a   1.000
_cell.length_b   1.000
_cell.length_c   1.000
_cell.angle_alpha   90.00
_cell.angle_beta   90.00
_cell.angle_gamma   90.00
#
_symmetry.space_group_name_H-M   'P 1'
#
loop_
_entity.id
_entity.type
_entity.pdbx_description
1 polymer ?
#
loop_
_entity_poly.entity_id
_entity_poly.type
_entity_poly.pdbx_seq_one_letter_code
_entity_poly.pdbx_strand_id
1 'polypeptide(L)'
;MKHIKYGIIQPLTGGWVFAAKNALGYPASWIISYPGLTDVKKNKNGEITHVGNEYGVLKWLKEHNELPPYQLFNKSMFQETDLDVNLIDDPVWSTTPVDYKDTDLVVSLPVCAGLSMASRGSAELKNEHNRNMLFNAEFTLGKIKPKIYIFENAPALFATDYANNVRDTLNDIANKYGYSIVYYKTDTKLHDNCQARPRTFVYFIKHRDGQPGTPDFLFENKQVGLEDFFARLPSGLSQSEPFEMAETDKLFLDYIIYKFGTDFRDKLGVWYINELIRKNLLDDLCDFILKSNYPKNVIDSLHHTIRHIQHKVSMGKNFYAKLIRGTKQDGTMAAVMYRTIPSMLHYKDNRLYSIREYLYLMGMPNDYELQGSIKDNYPKIGQNVPVRTAQWIISEAARIIENWDTIERHNPDVLFVDNIKQKALC
;
A
#
# COMPACT_ATOMS: atom_id res chain seq x y z
N MET A 1 12.08 19.00 -20.64
CA MET A 1 10.88 18.19 -20.36
C MET A 1 9.64 19.07 -20.54
N LYS A 2 8.62 18.58 -21.24
CA LYS A 2 7.32 19.25 -21.33
C LYS A 2 6.70 19.25 -19.93
N HIS A 3 6.13 20.38 -19.50
CA HIS A 3 5.42 20.40 -18.21
C HIS A 3 4.18 19.52 -18.28
N ILE A 4 4.09 18.49 -17.43
CA ILE A 4 2.98 17.53 -17.36
C ILE A 4 2.01 18.02 -16.28
N LYS A 5 0.82 18.50 -16.66
CA LYS A 5 -0.22 18.84 -15.69
C LYS A 5 -0.79 17.56 -15.10
N TYR A 6 -0.66 17.37 -13.77
CA TYR A 6 -1.15 16.17 -13.13
C TYR A 6 -1.99 16.43 -11.89
N GLY A 7 -2.88 15.49 -11.61
CA GLY A 7 -3.74 15.51 -10.44
C GLY A 7 -3.77 14.18 -9.70
N ILE A 8 -4.21 14.23 -8.46
CA ILE A 8 -4.27 13.06 -7.57
C ILE A 8 -5.68 12.91 -7.02
N ILE A 9 -6.23 11.70 -7.13
CA ILE A 9 -7.50 11.34 -6.48
C ILE A 9 -7.19 10.42 -5.32
N GLN A 10 -7.67 10.78 -4.11
CA GLN A 10 -7.53 9.97 -2.91
C GLN A 10 -6.07 9.64 -2.58
N PRO A 11 -5.24 10.63 -2.18
CA PRO A 11 -3.80 10.44 -1.95
C PRO A 11 -3.47 9.57 -0.74
N LEU A 12 -4.41 9.32 0.17
CA LEU A 12 -4.26 8.62 1.44
C LEU A 12 -3.03 9.13 2.23
N THR A 13 -2.07 8.26 2.54
CA THR A 13 -0.88 8.63 3.32
C THR A 13 0.18 9.41 2.50
N GLY A 14 -0.03 9.57 1.18
CA GLY A 14 0.80 10.43 0.34
C GLY A 14 1.80 9.74 -0.58
N GLY A 15 1.77 8.42 -0.70
CA GLY A 15 2.71 7.70 -1.56
C GLY A 15 2.73 8.21 -3.00
N TRP A 16 1.56 8.45 -3.61
CA TRP A 16 1.46 9.06 -4.94
C TRP A 16 1.95 10.51 -4.98
N VAL A 17 1.71 11.28 -3.90
CA VAL A 17 2.14 12.69 -3.82
C VAL A 17 3.65 12.80 -3.92
N PHE A 18 4.36 12.06 -3.07
CA PHE A 18 5.82 12.08 -3.05
C PHE A 18 6.43 11.41 -4.28
N ALA A 19 5.82 10.35 -4.77
CA ALA A 19 6.27 9.67 -5.98
C ALA A 19 6.18 10.57 -7.21
N ALA A 20 5.07 11.28 -7.39
CA ALA A 20 4.88 12.19 -8.52
C ALA A 20 5.82 13.39 -8.43
N LYS A 21 5.97 13.98 -7.23
CA LYS A 21 6.94 15.06 -7.01
C LYS A 21 8.37 14.61 -7.32
N ASN A 22 8.77 13.42 -6.89
CA ASN A 22 10.11 12.88 -7.17
C ASN A 22 10.33 12.59 -8.66
N ALA A 23 9.31 12.11 -9.37
CA ALA A 23 9.38 11.78 -10.79
C ALA A 23 9.37 13.02 -11.69
N LEU A 24 8.52 14.00 -11.36
CA LEU A 24 8.23 15.16 -12.22
C LEU A 24 8.94 16.44 -11.77
N GLY A 25 9.37 16.54 -10.51
CA GLY A 25 10.13 17.68 -9.97
C GLY A 25 9.27 18.84 -9.43
N TYR A 26 7.96 18.71 -9.39
CA TYR A 26 7.02 19.76 -8.91
C TYR A 26 5.77 19.13 -8.26
N PRO A 27 5.01 19.89 -7.44
CA PRO A 27 3.78 19.39 -6.80
C PRO A 27 2.63 19.18 -7.78
N ALA A 28 1.61 18.45 -7.34
CA ALA A 28 0.39 18.24 -8.11
C ALA A 28 -0.32 19.57 -8.42
N SER A 29 -1.03 19.60 -9.55
CA SER A 29 -1.87 20.76 -9.92
C SER A 29 -3.15 20.83 -9.09
N TRP A 30 -3.63 19.68 -8.62
CA TRP A 30 -4.84 19.58 -7.81
C TRP A 30 -4.92 18.20 -7.10
N ILE A 31 -5.71 18.17 -6.03
CA ILE A 31 -6.07 16.95 -5.30
C ILE A 31 -7.59 16.91 -5.14
N ILE A 32 -8.20 15.75 -5.39
CA ILE A 32 -9.60 15.45 -5.12
C ILE A 32 -9.67 14.24 -4.18
N SER A 33 -10.55 14.29 -3.18
CA SER A 33 -10.72 13.18 -2.26
C SER A 33 -12.15 13.00 -1.77
N TYR A 34 -12.34 12.30 -0.67
CA TYR A 34 -13.63 11.97 -0.09
C TYR A 34 -13.76 12.50 1.33
N PRO A 35 -14.98 12.87 1.76
CA PRO A 35 -15.25 13.26 3.15
C PRO A 35 -14.78 12.21 4.15
N GLY A 36 -14.26 12.67 5.28
CA GLY A 36 -13.79 11.82 6.38
C GLY A 36 -12.33 11.41 6.32
N LEU A 37 -11.64 11.57 5.18
CA LEU A 37 -10.22 11.20 5.06
C LEU A 37 -9.27 12.22 5.70
N THR A 38 -9.76 13.40 6.05
CA THR A 38 -9.02 14.48 6.74
C THR A 38 -9.47 14.72 8.17
N ASP A 39 -10.47 13.98 8.66
CA ASP A 39 -11.07 14.22 9.96
C ASP A 39 -10.08 14.06 11.12
N VAL A 40 -10.20 14.93 12.11
CA VAL A 40 -9.49 14.84 13.38
C VAL A 40 -10.51 14.70 14.50
N LYS A 41 -10.47 13.58 15.23
CA LYS A 41 -11.32 13.35 16.40
C LYS A 41 -10.50 13.57 17.67
N LYS A 42 -11.10 14.27 18.62
CA LYS A 42 -10.50 14.53 19.95
C LYS A 42 -11.38 13.91 21.03
N ASN A 43 -10.76 13.50 22.13
CA ASN A 43 -11.46 13.09 23.34
C ASN A 43 -11.97 14.33 24.13
N LYS A 44 -12.63 14.08 25.28
CA LYS A 44 -13.15 15.14 26.15
C LYS A 44 -12.06 16.07 26.73
N ASN A 45 -10.81 15.59 26.76
CA ASN A 45 -9.66 16.34 27.24
C ASN A 45 -8.93 17.12 26.13
N GLY A 46 -9.44 17.10 24.89
CA GLY A 46 -8.83 17.76 23.74
C GLY A 46 -7.70 16.97 23.08
N GLU A 47 -7.38 15.76 23.55
CA GLU A 47 -6.35 14.91 22.95
C GLU A 47 -6.83 14.26 21.66
N ILE A 48 -5.97 14.22 20.65
CA ILE A 48 -6.28 13.61 19.35
C ILE A 48 -6.35 12.10 19.50
N THR A 49 -7.52 11.53 19.23
CA THR A 49 -7.77 10.07 19.30
C THR A 49 -7.81 9.39 17.94
N HIS A 50 -8.09 10.16 16.88
CA HIS A 50 -8.12 9.67 15.51
C HIS A 50 -7.77 10.78 14.55
N VAL A 51 -7.05 10.42 13.49
CA VAL A 51 -6.72 11.33 12.39
C VAL A 51 -6.98 10.59 11.08
N GLY A 52 -7.66 11.21 10.14
CA GLY A 52 -7.91 10.66 8.81
C GLY A 52 -6.62 10.35 8.04
N ASN A 53 -6.71 9.48 7.06
CA ASN A 53 -5.52 8.98 6.34
C ASN A 53 -4.77 10.07 5.56
N GLU A 54 -5.44 11.11 5.13
CA GLU A 54 -4.87 12.19 4.30
C GLU A 54 -4.36 13.39 5.10
N TYR A 55 -4.77 13.51 6.36
CA TYR A 55 -4.40 14.66 7.19
C TYR A 55 -2.87 14.89 7.23
N GLY A 56 -2.11 13.82 7.39
CA GLY A 56 -0.64 13.91 7.49
C GLY A 56 0.01 14.48 6.24
N VAL A 57 -0.39 14.01 5.06
CA VAL A 57 0.19 14.48 3.80
C VAL A 57 -0.25 15.89 3.44
N LEU A 58 -1.51 16.26 3.70
CA LEU A 58 -1.99 17.62 3.44
C LEU A 58 -1.32 18.63 4.39
N LYS A 59 -1.13 18.26 5.65
CA LYS A 59 -0.36 19.06 6.62
C LYS A 59 1.07 19.27 6.13
N TRP A 60 1.76 18.20 5.75
CA TRP A 60 3.13 18.27 5.23
C TRP A 60 3.22 19.20 4.00
N LEU A 61 2.32 19.04 3.02
CA LEU A 61 2.26 19.90 1.84
C LEU A 61 2.04 21.37 2.20
N LYS A 62 1.17 21.65 3.17
CA LYS A 62 0.90 23.01 3.64
C LYS A 62 2.12 23.63 4.31
N GLU A 63 2.82 22.89 5.15
CA GLU A 63 4.05 23.32 5.84
C GLU A 63 5.20 23.60 4.87
N HIS A 64 5.22 22.94 3.72
CA HIS A 64 6.22 23.14 2.66
C HIS A 64 5.76 24.12 1.56
N ASN A 65 4.61 24.78 1.71
CA ASN A 65 4.00 25.68 0.70
C ASN A 65 3.77 25.00 -0.66
N GLU A 66 3.43 23.72 -0.64
CA GLU A 66 3.20 22.89 -1.83
C GLU A 66 1.77 22.35 -1.93
N LEU A 67 0.87 22.76 -1.02
CA LEU A 67 -0.51 22.30 -1.03
C LEU A 67 -1.25 22.89 -2.25
N PRO A 68 -1.67 22.03 -3.21
CA PRO A 68 -2.44 22.48 -4.36
C PRO A 68 -3.91 22.72 -3.97
N PRO A 69 -4.74 23.27 -4.88
CA PRO A 69 -6.19 23.24 -4.74
C PRO A 69 -6.69 21.86 -4.38
N TYR A 70 -7.54 21.80 -3.34
CA TYR A 70 -8.06 20.56 -2.76
C TYR A 70 -9.58 20.62 -2.65
N GLN A 71 -10.25 19.62 -3.18
CA GLN A 71 -11.71 19.50 -3.10
C GLN A 71 -12.15 18.09 -2.74
N LEU A 72 -13.36 17.98 -2.20
CA LEU A 72 -13.99 16.72 -1.85
C LEU A 72 -15.12 16.39 -2.82
N PHE A 73 -15.32 15.11 -3.09
CA PHE A 73 -16.60 14.65 -3.61
C PHE A 73 -17.73 14.96 -2.59
N ASN A 74 -18.95 15.14 -3.08
CA ASN A 74 -20.09 15.47 -2.20
C ASN A 74 -20.66 14.27 -1.42
N LYS A 75 -20.20 13.06 -1.71
CA LYS A 75 -20.60 11.83 -1.05
C LYS A 75 -19.39 11.01 -0.58
N SER A 76 -19.63 10.01 0.23
CA SER A 76 -18.56 9.10 0.67
C SER A 76 -18.07 8.20 -0.48
N MET A 77 -16.85 7.66 -0.34
CA MET A 77 -16.23 6.77 -1.33
C MET A 77 -17.03 5.48 -1.63
N PHE A 78 -18.00 5.13 -0.79
CA PHE A 78 -18.85 3.95 -0.97
C PHE A 78 -20.24 4.29 -1.55
N GLN A 79 -20.56 5.56 -1.71
CA GLN A 79 -21.86 6.05 -2.16
C GLN A 79 -21.82 6.75 -3.52
N GLU A 80 -20.64 7.11 -4.00
CA GLU A 80 -20.48 7.76 -5.31
C GLU A 80 -20.75 6.76 -6.43
N THR A 81 -21.71 7.12 -7.27
CA THR A 81 -22.07 6.35 -8.48
C THR A 81 -22.44 7.25 -9.66
N ASP A 82 -22.48 8.58 -9.44
CA ASP A 82 -22.91 9.55 -10.43
C ASP A 82 -21.73 10.40 -10.92
N LEU A 83 -21.58 10.51 -12.24
CA LEU A 83 -20.54 11.33 -12.86
C LEU A 83 -20.77 12.83 -12.73
N ASP A 84 -21.99 13.27 -12.46
CA ASP A 84 -22.34 14.67 -12.30
C ASP A 84 -22.19 15.17 -10.85
N VAL A 85 -21.23 14.61 -10.14
CA VAL A 85 -20.91 15.00 -8.77
C VAL A 85 -20.34 16.41 -8.74
N ASN A 86 -20.90 17.27 -7.92
CA ASN A 86 -20.29 18.56 -7.60
C ASN A 86 -19.19 18.35 -6.55
N LEU A 87 -18.01 18.89 -6.84
CA LEU A 87 -16.94 18.94 -5.86
C LEU A 87 -17.22 20.04 -4.86
N ILE A 88 -17.07 19.76 -3.57
CA ILE A 88 -17.16 20.76 -2.50
C ILE A 88 -15.77 21.16 -2.02
N ASP A 89 -15.59 22.45 -1.74
CA ASP A 89 -14.34 22.93 -1.16
C ASP A 89 -14.17 22.44 0.29
N ASP A 90 -12.96 22.02 0.63
CA ASP A 90 -12.59 21.80 2.02
C ASP A 90 -12.09 23.15 2.62
N PRO A 91 -12.82 23.78 3.53
CA PRO A 91 -12.43 25.08 4.08
C PRO A 91 -11.15 25.03 4.92
N VAL A 92 -10.71 23.83 5.33
CA VAL A 92 -9.49 23.64 6.12
C VAL A 92 -8.25 23.63 5.24
N TRP A 93 -8.35 23.04 4.03
CA TRP A 93 -7.19 22.79 3.19
C TRP A 93 -7.07 23.71 1.99
N SER A 94 -8.19 24.03 1.32
CA SER A 94 -8.19 24.91 0.15
C SER A 94 -9.51 25.65 0.02
N THR A 95 -9.43 26.90 -0.43
CA THR A 95 -10.60 27.70 -0.84
C THR A 95 -10.64 27.91 -2.35
N THR A 96 -9.67 27.40 -3.09
CA THR A 96 -9.56 27.57 -4.54
C THR A 96 -10.17 26.35 -5.22
N PRO A 97 -11.16 26.51 -6.12
CA PRO A 97 -11.73 25.45 -6.88
C PRO A 97 -10.67 24.69 -7.70
N VAL A 98 -10.83 23.39 -7.79
CA VAL A 98 -9.96 22.52 -8.59
C VAL A 98 -10.23 22.76 -10.08
N ASP A 99 -9.19 23.09 -10.84
CA ASP A 99 -9.22 23.11 -12.30
C ASP A 99 -8.53 21.87 -12.89
N TYR A 100 -9.32 20.86 -13.24
CA TYR A 100 -8.82 19.63 -13.84
C TYR A 100 -8.81 19.63 -15.37
N LYS A 101 -9.10 20.77 -16.05
CA LYS A 101 -8.99 20.88 -17.51
C LYS A 101 -7.55 20.65 -17.95
N ASP A 102 -7.38 20.08 -19.12
CA ASP A 102 -6.09 19.84 -19.75
C ASP A 102 -5.09 19.07 -18.87
N THR A 103 -5.61 18.24 -17.97
CA THR A 103 -4.77 17.35 -17.15
C THR A 103 -4.20 16.23 -18.03
N ASP A 104 -2.88 16.08 -18.03
CA ASP A 104 -2.19 15.01 -18.78
C ASP A 104 -2.19 13.69 -18.04
N LEU A 105 -1.98 13.71 -16.73
CA LEU A 105 -1.84 12.52 -15.89
C LEU A 105 -2.73 12.62 -14.64
N VAL A 106 -3.44 11.55 -14.35
CA VAL A 106 -4.13 11.37 -13.05
C VAL A 106 -3.63 10.10 -12.40
N VAL A 107 -3.37 10.16 -11.09
CA VAL A 107 -3.07 8.97 -10.28
C VAL A 107 -4.08 8.84 -9.14
N SER A 108 -4.41 7.62 -8.74
CA SER A 108 -5.32 7.40 -7.61
C SER A 108 -4.99 6.16 -6.79
N LEU A 109 -5.50 6.14 -5.56
CA LEU A 109 -5.36 4.99 -4.65
C LEU A 109 -6.75 4.54 -4.17
N PRO A 110 -7.56 3.92 -5.04
CA PRO A 110 -8.89 3.46 -4.67
C PRO A 110 -8.83 2.30 -3.69
N VAL A 111 -9.95 2.04 -3.03
CA VAL A 111 -10.05 0.97 -2.02
C VAL A 111 -9.71 -0.38 -2.62
N CYS A 112 -8.68 -1.04 -2.08
CA CYS A 112 -8.22 -2.36 -2.54
C CYS A 112 -8.82 -3.55 -1.76
N ALA A 113 -9.62 -3.29 -0.72
CA ALA A 113 -10.12 -4.32 0.18
C ALA A 113 -11.03 -5.35 -0.52
N GLY A 114 -11.72 -4.97 -1.58
CA GLY A 114 -12.55 -5.87 -2.38
C GLY A 114 -11.77 -6.98 -3.08
N LEU A 115 -10.52 -6.71 -3.46
CA LEU A 115 -9.64 -7.64 -4.17
C LEU A 115 -8.50 -8.17 -3.28
N SER A 116 -8.42 -7.74 -2.03
CA SER A 116 -7.38 -8.18 -1.11
C SER A 116 -7.66 -9.59 -0.58
N MET A 117 -6.70 -10.50 -0.72
CA MET A 117 -6.74 -11.84 -0.11
C MET A 117 -6.82 -11.78 1.44
N ALA A 118 -6.40 -10.68 2.05
CA ALA A 118 -6.48 -10.47 3.49
C ALA A 118 -7.89 -10.01 3.96
N SER A 119 -8.76 -9.61 3.05
CA SER A 119 -10.12 -9.18 3.37
C SER A 119 -11.01 -10.39 3.65
N ARG A 120 -11.64 -10.37 4.83
CA ARG A 120 -12.60 -11.40 5.28
C ARG A 120 -14.05 -10.97 5.09
N GLY A 121 -14.32 -9.89 4.36
CA GLY A 121 -15.65 -9.35 4.14
C GLY A 121 -16.57 -10.29 3.34
N SER A 122 -17.88 -10.10 3.49
CA SER A 122 -18.90 -10.72 2.64
C SER A 122 -18.72 -10.33 1.17
N ALA A 123 -19.37 -11.05 0.25
CA ALA A 123 -19.35 -10.69 -1.17
C ALA A 123 -19.92 -9.28 -1.42
N GLU A 124 -20.95 -8.89 -0.69
CA GLU A 124 -21.55 -7.54 -0.75
C GLU A 124 -20.54 -6.46 -0.38
N LEU A 125 -19.87 -6.61 0.78
CA LEU A 125 -18.85 -5.66 1.23
C LEU A 125 -17.67 -5.56 0.23
N LYS A 126 -17.29 -6.67 -0.38
CA LYS A 126 -16.26 -6.68 -1.44
C LYS A 126 -16.72 -5.93 -2.69
N ASN A 127 -17.98 -6.05 -3.06
CA ASN A 127 -18.56 -5.32 -4.17
C ASN A 127 -18.63 -3.81 -3.89
N GLU A 128 -18.95 -3.39 -2.67
CA GLU A 128 -18.92 -1.99 -2.28
C GLU A 128 -17.50 -1.39 -2.39
N HIS A 129 -16.49 -2.13 -1.93
CA HIS A 129 -15.10 -1.70 -2.06
C HIS A 129 -14.67 -1.58 -3.52
N ASN A 130 -15.08 -2.51 -4.39
CA ASN A 130 -14.78 -2.43 -5.82
C ASN A 130 -15.49 -1.25 -6.49
N ARG A 131 -16.69 -0.86 -6.02
CA ARG A 131 -17.43 0.29 -6.55
C ARG A 131 -16.63 1.58 -6.52
N ASN A 132 -15.88 1.86 -5.44
CA ASN A 132 -15.01 3.04 -5.36
C ASN A 132 -13.97 3.06 -6.49
N MET A 133 -13.33 1.93 -6.80
CA MET A 133 -12.37 1.82 -7.87
C MET A 133 -13.00 2.06 -9.24
N LEU A 134 -14.16 1.45 -9.50
CA LEU A 134 -14.89 1.59 -10.74
C LEU A 134 -15.39 3.03 -10.95
N PHE A 135 -15.91 3.66 -9.89
CA PHE A 135 -16.31 5.07 -9.92
C PHE A 135 -15.11 5.99 -10.22
N ASN A 136 -13.98 5.80 -9.55
CA ASN A 136 -12.77 6.61 -9.82
C ASN A 136 -12.34 6.49 -11.29
N ALA A 137 -12.40 5.29 -11.87
CA ALA A 137 -12.10 5.09 -13.29
C ALA A 137 -13.11 5.84 -14.17
N GLU A 138 -14.40 5.62 -13.94
CA GLU A 138 -15.46 6.24 -14.74
C GLU A 138 -15.46 7.77 -14.65
N PHE A 139 -15.32 8.33 -13.44
CA PHE A 139 -15.20 9.77 -13.24
C PHE A 139 -13.97 10.35 -13.96
N THR A 140 -12.82 9.72 -13.78
CA THR A 140 -11.56 10.21 -14.37
C THR A 140 -11.61 10.18 -15.90
N LEU A 141 -12.02 9.07 -16.49
CA LEU A 141 -12.07 8.92 -17.96
C LEU A 141 -13.21 9.72 -18.59
N GLY A 142 -14.35 9.84 -17.90
CA GLY A 142 -15.52 10.54 -18.40
C GLY A 142 -15.50 12.05 -18.23
N LYS A 143 -14.99 12.55 -17.09
CA LYS A 143 -15.01 13.99 -16.74
C LYS A 143 -13.65 14.67 -16.95
N ILE A 144 -12.57 14.11 -16.41
CA ILE A 144 -11.24 14.73 -16.48
C ILE A 144 -10.60 14.49 -17.85
N LYS A 145 -10.71 13.27 -18.37
CA LYS A 145 -10.22 12.84 -19.70
C LYS A 145 -8.71 13.03 -19.90
N PRO A 146 -7.87 12.61 -18.93
CA PRO A 146 -6.41 12.78 -19.03
C PRO A 146 -5.84 11.95 -20.19
N LYS A 147 -4.59 12.21 -20.60
CA LYS A 147 -3.87 11.32 -21.52
C LYS A 147 -3.63 9.95 -20.89
N ILE A 148 -3.24 9.94 -19.62
CA ILE A 148 -3.02 8.70 -18.84
C ILE A 148 -3.70 8.83 -17.49
N TYR A 149 -4.41 7.77 -17.09
CA TYR A 149 -4.88 7.55 -15.72
C TYR A 149 -4.26 6.30 -15.15
N ILE A 150 -3.79 6.34 -13.90
CA ILE A 150 -3.18 5.20 -13.22
C ILE A 150 -3.78 5.03 -11.83
N PHE A 151 -4.07 3.79 -11.46
CA PHE A 151 -4.33 3.46 -10.07
C PHE A 151 -3.58 2.19 -9.62
N GLU A 152 -3.36 2.07 -8.31
CA GLU A 152 -2.76 0.87 -7.69
C GLU A 152 -3.84 0.02 -7.04
N ASN A 153 -3.68 -1.31 -7.10
CA ASN A 153 -4.55 -2.25 -6.40
C ASN A 153 -3.84 -3.56 -6.04
N ALA A 154 -4.56 -4.47 -5.38
CA ALA A 154 -4.05 -5.77 -4.96
C ALA A 154 -3.62 -6.65 -6.15
N PRO A 155 -2.64 -7.57 -5.97
CA PRO A 155 -2.15 -8.43 -7.05
C PRO A 155 -3.24 -9.31 -7.67
N ALA A 156 -4.32 -9.60 -6.95
CA ALA A 156 -5.46 -10.38 -7.44
C ALA A 156 -6.12 -9.76 -8.68
N LEU A 157 -6.04 -8.44 -8.82
CA LEU A 157 -6.60 -7.74 -10.00
C LEU A 157 -5.91 -8.17 -11.30
N PHE A 158 -4.66 -8.62 -11.25
CA PHE A 158 -3.90 -9.01 -12.44
C PHE A 158 -4.38 -10.32 -13.08
N ALA A 159 -4.57 -11.39 -12.29
CA ALA A 159 -4.65 -12.73 -12.85
C ALA A 159 -5.50 -13.73 -12.07
N THR A 160 -6.51 -13.31 -11.30
CA THR A 160 -7.41 -14.25 -10.63
C THR A 160 -8.79 -14.25 -11.26
N ASP A 161 -9.40 -15.41 -11.39
CA ASP A 161 -10.78 -15.56 -11.88
C ASP A 161 -11.76 -14.75 -11.02
N TYR A 162 -11.48 -14.63 -9.75
CA TYR A 162 -12.23 -13.78 -8.80
C TYR A 162 -12.33 -12.31 -9.23
N ALA A 163 -11.35 -11.80 -9.97
CA ALA A 163 -11.32 -10.42 -10.45
C ALA A 163 -11.86 -10.24 -11.88
N ASN A 164 -12.33 -11.32 -12.55
CA ASN A 164 -12.79 -11.23 -13.94
C ASN A 164 -13.86 -10.16 -14.12
N ASN A 165 -14.94 -10.20 -13.34
CA ASN A 165 -16.05 -9.23 -13.46
C ASN A 165 -15.57 -7.78 -13.25
N VAL A 166 -14.59 -7.56 -12.38
CA VAL A 166 -14.02 -6.22 -12.14
C VAL A 166 -13.20 -5.78 -13.35
N ARG A 167 -12.37 -6.67 -13.91
CA ARG A 167 -11.59 -6.37 -15.11
C ARG A 167 -12.49 -6.12 -16.32
N ASP A 168 -13.52 -6.94 -16.52
CA ASP A 168 -14.48 -6.77 -17.60
C ASP A 168 -15.16 -5.40 -17.52
N THR A 169 -15.61 -5.00 -16.31
CA THR A 169 -16.19 -3.66 -16.12
C THR A 169 -15.16 -2.54 -16.37
N LEU A 170 -13.90 -2.70 -15.94
CA LEU A 170 -12.85 -1.71 -16.22
C LEU A 170 -12.55 -1.61 -17.73
N ASN A 171 -12.54 -2.73 -18.44
CA ASN A 171 -12.38 -2.78 -19.90
C ASN A 171 -13.55 -2.08 -20.60
N ASP A 172 -14.80 -2.31 -20.15
CA ASP A 172 -15.99 -1.65 -20.69
C ASP A 172 -15.93 -0.13 -20.47
N ILE A 173 -15.50 0.33 -19.28
CA ILE A 173 -15.31 1.75 -19.00
C ILE A 173 -14.21 2.34 -19.91
N ALA A 174 -13.09 1.64 -20.08
CA ALA A 174 -12.01 2.07 -20.98
C ALA A 174 -12.53 2.25 -22.42
N ASN A 175 -13.18 1.23 -22.95
CA ASN A 175 -13.75 1.24 -24.29
C ASN A 175 -14.78 2.37 -24.47
N LYS A 176 -15.67 2.56 -23.49
CA LYS A 176 -16.70 3.62 -23.51
C LYS A 176 -16.11 5.01 -23.69
N TYR A 177 -14.93 5.27 -23.12
CA TYR A 177 -14.31 6.59 -23.14
C TYR A 177 -13.11 6.72 -24.10
N GLY A 178 -12.81 5.68 -24.87
CA GLY A 178 -11.72 5.67 -25.86
C GLY A 178 -10.34 5.57 -25.22
N TYR A 179 -10.15 4.60 -24.33
CA TYR A 179 -8.89 4.29 -23.70
C TYR A 179 -8.51 2.83 -23.90
N SER A 180 -7.24 2.58 -24.13
CA SER A 180 -6.61 1.27 -23.97
C SER A 180 -6.23 1.04 -22.50
N ILE A 181 -6.23 -0.22 -22.05
CA ILE A 181 -5.96 -0.56 -20.66
C ILE A 181 -4.76 -1.49 -20.54
N VAL A 182 -3.86 -1.20 -19.58
CA VAL A 182 -2.71 -2.05 -19.26
C VAL A 182 -2.75 -2.45 -17.78
N TYR A 183 -2.78 -3.73 -17.54
CA TYR A 183 -2.60 -4.31 -16.21
C TYR A 183 -1.11 -4.62 -16.01
N TYR A 184 -0.42 -3.77 -15.25
CA TYR A 184 1.01 -3.87 -14.98
C TYR A 184 1.24 -4.42 -13.56
N LYS A 185 1.77 -5.61 -13.46
CA LYS A 185 2.11 -6.24 -12.18
C LYS A 185 3.59 -6.13 -11.89
N THR A 186 3.95 -5.62 -10.72
CA THR A 186 5.33 -5.55 -10.24
C THR A 186 5.43 -5.86 -8.76
N ASP A 187 6.65 -5.95 -8.25
CA ASP A 187 6.96 -6.13 -6.82
C ASP A 187 7.87 -4.98 -6.35
N THR A 188 7.53 -4.38 -5.23
CA THR A 188 8.28 -3.25 -4.64
C THR A 188 9.78 -3.56 -4.49
N LYS A 189 10.16 -4.80 -4.25
CA LYS A 189 11.57 -5.22 -4.17
C LYS A 189 12.37 -5.07 -5.48
N LEU A 190 11.70 -4.81 -6.60
CA LEU A 190 12.34 -4.57 -7.89
C LEU A 190 12.66 -3.08 -8.11
N HIS A 191 12.28 -2.20 -7.16
CA HIS A 191 12.36 -0.75 -7.27
C HIS A 191 13.23 -0.14 -6.17
N ASP A 192 14.48 -0.59 -6.02
CA ASP A 192 15.44 -0.13 -4.99
C ASP A 192 14.83 -0.17 -3.56
N ASN A 193 14.15 -1.26 -3.25
CA ASN A 193 13.49 -1.48 -1.98
C ASN A 193 13.64 -2.95 -1.54
N CYS A 194 13.69 -3.19 -0.25
CA CYS A 194 13.83 -4.53 0.32
C CYS A 194 12.48 -5.20 0.67
N GLN A 195 11.34 -4.56 0.39
CA GLN A 195 10.01 -5.07 0.70
C GLN A 195 9.45 -5.92 -0.44
N ALA A 196 9.17 -7.19 -0.18
CA ALA A 196 8.42 -8.05 -1.09
C ALA A 196 6.91 -7.73 -1.00
N ARG A 197 6.46 -6.80 -1.85
CA ARG A 197 5.08 -6.28 -1.90
C ARG A 197 4.60 -6.24 -3.34
N PRO A 198 4.10 -7.36 -3.89
CA PRO A 198 3.54 -7.38 -5.24
C PRO A 198 2.27 -6.52 -5.32
N ARG A 199 2.13 -5.77 -6.42
CA ARG A 199 0.98 -4.90 -6.71
C ARG A 199 0.67 -4.89 -8.19
N THR A 200 -0.59 -4.58 -8.50
CA THR A 200 -1.06 -4.32 -9.86
C THR A 200 -1.30 -2.83 -10.02
N PHE A 201 -0.67 -2.24 -11.01
CA PHE A 201 -0.94 -0.89 -11.48
C PHE A 201 -1.75 -0.99 -12.76
N VAL A 202 -2.83 -0.23 -12.85
CA VAL A 202 -3.67 -0.21 -14.04
C VAL A 202 -3.50 1.14 -14.72
N TYR A 203 -3.03 1.11 -15.97
CA TYR A 203 -2.92 2.28 -16.81
C TYR A 203 -4.10 2.32 -17.76
N PHE A 204 -4.75 3.46 -17.87
CA PHE A 204 -5.66 3.80 -18.95
C PHE A 204 -4.97 4.83 -19.83
N ILE A 205 -4.75 4.48 -21.09
CA ILE A 205 -4.02 5.30 -22.05
C ILE A 205 -5.00 5.74 -23.11
N LYS A 206 -5.24 7.06 -23.22
CA LYS A 206 -6.20 7.62 -24.16
C LYS A 206 -5.83 7.26 -25.60
N HIS A 207 -6.81 6.89 -26.42
CA HIS A 207 -6.59 6.66 -27.84
C HIS A 207 -6.03 7.91 -28.51
N ARG A 208 -5.08 7.73 -29.42
CA ARG A 208 -4.53 8.80 -30.24
C ARG A 208 -5.26 8.79 -31.57
N ASP A 209 -5.89 9.93 -31.92
CA ASP A 209 -6.67 10.07 -33.16
C ASP A 209 -7.75 8.98 -33.31
N GLY A 210 -8.34 8.55 -32.21
CA GLY A 210 -9.35 7.49 -32.17
C GLY A 210 -8.79 6.06 -32.37
N GLN A 211 -7.48 5.91 -32.51
CA GLN A 211 -6.85 4.60 -32.70
C GLN A 211 -6.47 3.97 -31.37
N PRO A 212 -6.95 2.74 -31.07
CA PRO A 212 -6.56 1.98 -29.90
C PRO A 212 -5.10 1.52 -29.98
N GLY A 213 -4.59 1.01 -28.86
CA GLY A 213 -3.28 0.40 -28.76
C GLY A 213 -2.42 0.98 -27.64
N THR A 214 -1.47 0.18 -27.17
CA THR A 214 -0.57 0.54 -26.08
C THR A 214 0.90 0.52 -26.52
N PRO A 215 1.74 1.38 -25.96
CA PRO A 215 3.19 1.31 -26.21
C PRO A 215 3.84 0.17 -25.46
N ASP A 216 5.09 -0.11 -25.77
CA ASP A 216 5.94 -0.96 -24.95
C ASP A 216 6.22 -0.31 -23.59
N PHE A 217 6.20 -1.14 -22.55
CA PHE A 217 6.52 -0.77 -21.18
C PHE A 217 7.94 -1.19 -20.82
N LEU A 218 8.68 -0.29 -20.19
CA LEU A 218 9.99 -0.60 -19.64
C LEU A 218 9.84 -1.42 -18.34
N PHE A 219 10.90 -2.13 -17.97
CA PHE A 219 10.96 -2.95 -16.77
C PHE A 219 12.05 -2.42 -15.83
N GLU A 220 11.71 -2.33 -14.55
CA GLU A 220 12.68 -1.99 -13.49
C GLU A 220 13.10 -3.27 -12.76
N ASN A 221 14.39 -3.39 -12.48
CA ASN A 221 14.93 -4.48 -11.69
C ASN A 221 16.13 -4.01 -10.85
N LYS A 222 15.88 -3.09 -9.93
CA LYS A 222 16.89 -2.58 -9.00
C LYS A 222 16.61 -3.12 -7.60
N GLN A 223 17.27 -4.22 -7.23
CA GLN A 223 17.11 -4.85 -5.92
C GLN A 223 18.17 -4.35 -4.95
N VAL A 224 17.80 -4.33 -3.66
CA VAL A 224 18.69 -3.98 -2.56
C VAL A 224 18.45 -4.93 -1.39
N GLY A 225 19.52 -5.35 -0.73
CA GLY A 225 19.44 -6.14 0.51
C GLY A 225 18.93 -5.32 1.70
N LEU A 226 18.43 -6.02 2.73
CA LEU A 226 17.90 -5.36 3.93
C LEU A 226 18.93 -4.49 4.65
N GLU A 227 20.15 -5.00 4.83
CA GLU A 227 21.23 -4.26 5.51
C GLU A 227 21.58 -2.99 4.74
N ASP A 228 21.85 -3.10 3.44
CA ASP A 228 22.19 -1.95 2.59
C ASP A 228 21.05 -0.95 2.51
N PHE A 229 19.81 -1.42 2.54
CA PHE A 229 18.64 -0.56 2.52
C PHE A 229 18.55 0.26 3.82
N PHE A 230 18.56 -0.39 4.99
CA PHE A 230 18.44 0.30 6.27
C PHE A 230 19.70 1.05 6.69
N ALA A 231 20.89 0.69 6.17
CA ALA A 231 22.12 1.47 6.38
C ALA A 231 22.03 2.89 5.82
N ARG A 232 21.13 3.14 4.88
CA ARG A 232 20.86 4.47 4.30
C ARG A 232 19.89 5.31 5.12
N LEU A 233 19.23 4.74 6.16
CA LEU A 233 18.31 5.47 7.02
C LEU A 233 19.10 6.40 7.96
N PRO A 234 18.89 7.74 7.90
CA PRO A 234 19.57 8.66 8.78
C PRO A 234 19.21 8.43 10.26
N SER A 235 20.16 8.64 11.15
CA SER A 235 19.92 8.62 12.59
C SER A 235 19.28 9.94 13.07
N GLY A 236 18.68 9.92 14.27
CA GLY A 236 18.15 11.12 14.94
C GLY A 236 16.83 11.64 14.36
N LEU A 237 16.14 10.87 13.50
CA LEU A 237 14.84 11.24 12.99
C LEU A 237 13.74 11.01 14.04
N SER A 238 12.65 11.79 13.92
CA SER A 238 11.43 11.60 14.73
C SER A 238 10.79 10.22 14.51
N GLN A 239 9.99 9.75 15.46
CA GLN A 239 9.28 8.47 15.41
C GLN A 239 10.20 7.24 15.25
N SER A 240 11.46 7.34 15.69
CA SER A 240 12.47 6.28 15.60
C SER A 240 12.41 5.27 16.75
N GLU A 241 11.65 5.53 17.80
CA GLU A 241 11.46 4.60 18.89
C GLU A 241 10.77 3.32 18.40
N PRO A 242 11.33 2.13 18.66
CA PRO A 242 10.70 0.86 18.31
C PRO A 242 9.33 0.70 18.97
N PHE A 243 8.45 -0.03 18.33
CA PHE A 243 7.23 -0.46 19.01
C PHE A 243 7.56 -1.36 20.20
N GLU A 244 6.84 -1.16 21.29
CA GLU A 244 6.94 -2.04 22.42
C GLU A 244 6.43 -3.45 22.08
N MET A 245 7.21 -4.46 22.38
CA MET A 245 6.84 -5.85 22.19
C MET A 245 6.00 -6.30 23.38
N ALA A 246 4.83 -6.89 23.10
CA ALA A 246 3.99 -7.47 24.14
C ALA A 246 4.73 -8.60 24.90
N GLU A 247 4.47 -8.79 26.20
CA GLU A 247 5.10 -9.83 26.99
C GLU A 247 4.87 -11.25 26.43
N THR A 248 3.70 -11.50 25.83
CA THR A 248 3.42 -12.76 25.12
C THR A 248 4.32 -12.95 23.90
N ASP A 249 4.67 -11.88 23.21
CA ASP A 249 5.55 -11.93 22.03
C ASP A 249 7.01 -12.09 22.47
N LYS A 250 7.41 -11.49 23.61
CA LYS A 250 8.73 -11.70 24.21
C LYS A 250 8.91 -13.16 24.64
N LEU A 251 7.94 -13.72 25.36
CA LEU A 251 7.95 -15.14 25.76
C LEU A 251 8.02 -16.08 24.54
N PHE A 252 7.29 -15.77 23.48
CA PHE A 252 7.36 -16.53 22.23
C PHE A 252 8.75 -16.42 21.58
N LEU A 253 9.34 -15.22 21.55
CA LEU A 253 10.69 -15.01 21.02
C LEU A 253 11.74 -15.75 21.84
N ASP A 254 11.64 -15.76 23.18
CA ASP A 254 12.55 -16.50 24.07
C ASP A 254 12.55 -18.00 23.76
N TYR A 255 11.36 -18.58 23.48
CA TYR A 255 11.29 -19.95 23.03
C TYR A 255 12.00 -20.16 21.67
N ILE A 256 11.80 -19.25 20.71
CA ILE A 256 12.46 -19.33 19.42
C ILE A 256 13.97 -19.34 19.57
N ILE A 257 14.51 -18.43 20.39
CA ILE A 257 15.94 -18.34 20.68
C ILE A 257 16.43 -19.59 21.40
N TYR A 258 15.71 -20.07 22.41
CA TYR A 258 16.03 -21.30 23.12
C TYR A 258 16.12 -22.51 22.18
N LYS A 259 15.16 -22.65 21.28
CA LYS A 259 15.04 -23.82 20.41
C LYS A 259 15.99 -23.81 19.20
N PHE A 260 16.23 -22.63 18.62
CA PHE A 260 16.93 -22.50 17.35
C PHE A 260 18.24 -21.71 17.41
N GLY A 261 18.55 -21.10 18.57
CA GLY A 261 19.71 -20.25 18.77
C GLY A 261 19.51 -18.82 18.26
N THR A 262 20.54 -17.99 18.37
CA THR A 262 20.51 -16.58 17.97
C THR A 262 20.42 -16.36 16.44
N ASP A 263 20.79 -17.35 15.67
CA ASP A 263 20.72 -17.41 14.20
C ASP A 263 19.38 -17.97 13.68
N PHE A 264 18.35 -17.98 14.51
CA PHE A 264 17.02 -18.51 14.18
C PHE A 264 16.40 -17.87 12.94
N ARG A 265 16.76 -16.62 12.62
CA ARG A 265 16.24 -15.90 11.44
C ARG A 265 16.57 -16.61 10.13
N ASP A 266 17.77 -17.18 10.05
CA ASP A 266 18.23 -17.95 8.89
C ASP A 266 17.61 -19.35 8.79
N LYS A 267 17.14 -19.88 9.95
CA LYS A 267 16.60 -21.24 10.07
C LYS A 267 15.09 -21.33 9.93
N LEU A 268 14.37 -20.22 10.15
CA LEU A 268 12.92 -20.17 10.14
C LEU A 268 12.41 -19.22 9.05
N GLY A 269 11.26 -19.57 8.50
CA GLY A 269 10.58 -18.71 7.53
C GLY A 269 9.91 -17.50 8.19
N VAL A 270 9.39 -16.61 7.37
CA VAL A 270 8.73 -15.36 7.77
C VAL A 270 7.63 -15.51 8.84
N TRP A 271 6.97 -16.67 8.84
CA TRP A 271 5.91 -16.99 9.79
C TRP A 271 6.41 -18.05 10.77
N TYR A 272 7.11 -17.63 11.81
CA TYR A 272 7.72 -18.54 12.80
C TYR A 272 6.75 -19.58 13.35
N ILE A 273 5.51 -19.18 13.65
CA ILE A 273 4.51 -20.13 14.16
C ILE A 273 4.18 -21.22 13.12
N ASN A 274 4.17 -20.91 11.82
CA ASN A 274 3.92 -21.90 10.79
C ASN A 274 5.06 -22.93 10.68
N GLU A 275 6.30 -22.48 10.88
CA GLU A 275 7.45 -23.39 10.94
C GLU A 275 7.40 -24.31 12.17
N LEU A 276 6.96 -23.81 13.30
CA LEU A 276 6.75 -24.63 14.49
C LEU A 276 5.65 -25.68 14.27
N ILE A 277 4.56 -25.31 13.61
CA ILE A 277 3.48 -26.24 13.22
C ILE A 277 4.04 -27.33 12.29
N ARG A 278 4.75 -26.92 11.23
CA ARG A 278 5.34 -27.85 10.26
C ARG A 278 6.33 -28.85 10.89
N LYS A 279 7.03 -28.41 11.95
CA LYS A 279 8.01 -29.22 12.69
C LYS A 279 7.41 -29.97 13.89
N ASN A 280 6.08 -29.92 14.09
CA ASN A 280 5.39 -30.52 15.25
C ASN A 280 5.92 -30.03 16.62
N LEU A 281 6.24 -28.76 16.73
CA LEU A 281 6.85 -28.17 17.94
C LEU A 281 5.87 -27.39 18.81
N LEU A 282 4.55 -27.44 18.56
CA LEU A 282 3.57 -26.69 19.35
C LEU A 282 3.44 -27.20 20.80
N ASP A 283 3.56 -28.51 21.02
CA ASP A 283 3.54 -29.08 22.38
C ASP A 283 4.82 -28.75 23.14
N ASP A 284 5.98 -28.82 22.48
CA ASP A 284 7.27 -28.41 23.06
C ASP A 284 7.24 -26.90 23.43
N LEU A 285 6.64 -26.05 22.61
CA LEU A 285 6.40 -24.65 22.93
C LEU A 285 5.47 -24.49 24.15
N CYS A 286 4.38 -25.25 24.22
CA CYS A 286 3.48 -25.21 25.38
C CYS A 286 4.21 -25.60 26.67
N ASP A 287 5.03 -26.66 26.63
CA ASP A 287 5.82 -27.10 27.76
C ASP A 287 6.85 -26.06 28.23
N PHE A 288 7.51 -25.39 27.29
CA PHE A 288 8.43 -24.30 27.60
C PHE A 288 7.70 -23.12 28.26
N ILE A 289 6.56 -22.70 27.72
CA ILE A 289 5.75 -21.61 28.24
C ILE A 289 5.33 -21.88 29.68
N LEU A 290 4.83 -23.09 29.98
CA LEU A 290 4.36 -23.46 31.29
C LEU A 290 5.50 -23.53 32.36
N LYS A 291 6.73 -23.74 31.92
CA LYS A 291 7.93 -23.79 32.77
C LYS A 291 8.66 -22.45 32.87
N SER A 292 8.24 -21.44 32.16
CA SER A 292 8.87 -20.13 32.14
C SER A 292 8.60 -19.32 33.43
N ASN A 293 9.46 -18.34 33.71
CA ASN A 293 9.33 -17.44 34.86
C ASN A 293 8.50 -16.19 34.56
N TYR A 294 7.71 -16.20 33.49
CA TYR A 294 6.84 -15.07 33.13
C TYR A 294 5.61 -14.98 34.06
N PRO A 295 4.98 -13.82 34.21
CA PRO A 295 3.74 -13.68 34.96
C PRO A 295 2.65 -14.66 34.47
N LYS A 296 1.89 -15.21 35.40
CA LYS A 296 0.88 -16.26 35.11
C LYS A 296 -0.11 -15.83 34.01
N ASN A 297 -0.57 -14.59 34.02
CA ASN A 297 -1.48 -14.06 32.99
C ASN A 297 -0.87 -14.04 31.59
N VAL A 298 0.45 -13.84 31.45
CA VAL A 298 1.20 -13.91 30.19
C VAL A 298 1.29 -15.36 29.71
N ILE A 299 1.65 -16.27 30.62
CA ILE A 299 1.71 -17.72 30.36
C ILE A 299 0.35 -18.21 29.87
N ASP A 300 -0.71 -17.95 30.66
CA ASP A 300 -2.07 -18.41 30.35
C ASP A 300 -2.55 -17.86 28.98
N SER A 301 -2.27 -16.58 28.68
CA SER A 301 -2.66 -15.92 27.43
C SER A 301 -1.96 -16.55 26.22
N LEU A 302 -0.66 -16.77 26.29
CA LEU A 302 0.09 -17.38 25.20
C LEU A 302 -0.27 -18.86 25.02
N HIS A 303 -0.37 -19.61 26.11
CA HIS A 303 -0.78 -21.01 26.08
C HIS A 303 -2.19 -21.17 25.47
N HIS A 304 -3.15 -20.35 25.87
CA HIS A 304 -4.48 -20.32 25.23
C HIS A 304 -4.41 -20.05 23.73
N THR A 305 -3.59 -19.07 23.32
CA THR A 305 -3.38 -18.74 21.91
C THR A 305 -2.85 -19.95 21.13
N ILE A 306 -1.83 -20.64 21.66
CA ILE A 306 -1.24 -21.82 21.00
C ILE A 306 -2.25 -22.97 20.89
N ARG A 307 -3.01 -23.25 21.94
CA ARG A 307 -4.08 -24.29 21.91
C ARG A 307 -5.16 -23.95 20.91
N HIS A 308 -5.55 -22.67 20.79
CA HIS A 308 -6.48 -22.23 19.77
C HIS A 308 -5.93 -22.42 18.35
N ILE A 309 -4.62 -22.17 18.12
CA ILE A 309 -3.94 -22.43 16.84
C ILE A 309 -3.99 -23.94 16.54
N GLN A 310 -3.59 -24.80 17.48
CA GLN A 310 -3.64 -26.26 17.30
C GLN A 310 -5.03 -26.74 16.90
N HIS A 311 -6.08 -26.27 17.58
CA HIS A 311 -7.46 -26.61 17.26
C HIS A 311 -7.87 -26.14 15.86
N LYS A 312 -7.51 -24.93 15.43
CA LYS A 312 -7.81 -24.43 14.08
C LYS A 312 -7.10 -25.26 13.00
N VAL A 313 -5.84 -25.58 13.23
CA VAL A 313 -5.04 -26.41 12.30
C VAL A 313 -5.64 -27.81 12.17
N SER A 314 -6.04 -28.44 13.27
CA SER A 314 -6.69 -29.78 13.26
C SER A 314 -8.01 -29.77 12.48
N MET A 315 -8.67 -28.63 12.36
CA MET A 315 -9.88 -28.44 11.55
C MET A 315 -9.58 -28.09 10.07
N GLY A 316 -8.33 -28.13 9.63
CA GLY A 316 -7.93 -27.76 8.27
C GLY A 316 -8.12 -26.26 7.95
N LYS A 317 -8.26 -25.39 8.95
CA LYS A 317 -8.46 -23.95 8.76
C LYS A 317 -7.12 -23.22 8.74
N ASN A 318 -6.92 -22.34 7.76
CA ASN A 318 -5.82 -21.39 7.78
C ASN A 318 -5.94 -20.47 8.99
N PHE A 319 -4.85 -20.32 9.72
CA PHE A 319 -4.78 -19.49 10.90
C PHE A 319 -3.71 -18.41 10.77
N TYR A 320 -4.13 -17.16 10.97
CA TYR A 320 -3.22 -16.02 11.08
C TYR A 320 -3.02 -15.70 12.57
N ALA A 321 -1.93 -16.19 13.15
CA ALA A 321 -1.58 -15.85 14.53
C ALA A 321 -1.18 -14.37 14.63
N LYS A 322 -1.52 -13.72 15.75
CA LYS A 322 -1.03 -12.39 16.11
C LYS A 322 0.40 -12.42 16.70
N LEU A 323 1.12 -13.49 16.51
CA LEU A 323 2.48 -13.64 17.00
C LEU A 323 3.47 -12.94 16.07
N ILE A 324 4.68 -12.71 16.59
CA ILE A 324 5.78 -12.11 15.83
C ILE A 324 6.10 -12.95 14.58
N ARG A 325 6.51 -12.28 13.56
CA ARG A 325 6.99 -12.86 12.31
C ARG A 325 8.32 -12.21 11.90
N GLY A 326 9.11 -12.93 11.16
CA GLY A 326 10.44 -12.50 10.76
C GLY A 326 10.52 -12.00 9.33
N THR A 327 11.74 -11.81 8.90
CA THR A 327 12.15 -11.58 7.52
C THR A 327 12.06 -12.84 6.68
N LYS A 328 12.01 -12.70 5.37
CA LYS A 328 12.11 -13.83 4.44
C LYS A 328 13.55 -14.32 4.33
N GLN A 329 13.71 -15.60 4.04
CA GLN A 329 15.02 -16.22 3.81
C GLN A 329 15.76 -15.67 2.58
N ASP A 330 15.05 -15.06 1.63
CA ASP A 330 15.63 -14.41 0.46
C ASP A 330 16.21 -13.01 0.75
N GLY A 331 16.33 -12.63 2.04
CA GLY A 331 16.83 -11.32 2.46
C GLY A 331 15.87 -10.18 2.19
N THR A 332 14.59 -10.46 1.91
CA THR A 332 13.57 -9.43 1.75
C THR A 332 12.66 -9.34 2.97
N MET A 333 12.10 -8.16 3.19
CA MET A 333 11.08 -7.93 4.21
C MET A 333 9.69 -8.32 3.68
N ALA A 334 8.85 -8.88 4.54
CA ALA A 334 7.46 -9.10 4.18
C ALA A 334 6.72 -7.76 4.00
N ALA A 335 5.67 -7.76 3.16
CA ALA A 335 4.85 -6.57 2.92
C ALA A 335 4.28 -5.99 4.22
N VAL A 336 4.42 -4.69 4.40
CA VAL A 336 3.67 -3.95 5.41
C VAL A 336 2.21 -3.96 5.01
N MET A 337 1.35 -4.48 5.87
CA MET A 337 -0.08 -4.65 5.59
C MET A 337 -0.91 -3.78 6.53
N TYR A 338 -2.17 -3.54 6.15
CA TYR A 338 -3.16 -2.97 7.04
C TYR A 338 -3.34 -3.86 8.28
N ARG A 339 -2.81 -3.39 9.44
CA ARG A 339 -2.92 -4.03 10.74
C ARG A 339 -2.98 -2.99 11.84
N THR A 340 -3.71 -3.27 12.89
CA THR A 340 -3.82 -2.39 14.05
C THR A 340 -2.65 -2.49 15.02
N ILE A 341 -1.84 -3.56 14.92
CA ILE A 341 -0.72 -3.83 15.82
C ILE A 341 0.47 -4.32 15.00
N PRO A 342 1.64 -3.70 15.11
CA PRO A 342 2.86 -4.20 14.49
C PRO A 342 3.24 -5.56 15.09
N SER A 343 3.70 -6.46 14.25
CA SER A 343 4.09 -7.81 14.68
C SER A 343 5.35 -8.31 13.96
N MET A 344 6.06 -7.42 13.27
CA MET A 344 7.24 -7.79 12.53
C MET A 344 8.48 -7.54 13.35
N LEU A 345 9.23 -8.62 13.63
CA LEU A 345 10.52 -8.54 14.29
C LEU A 345 11.55 -7.92 13.34
N HIS A 346 12.36 -7.01 13.89
CA HIS A 346 13.43 -6.38 13.15
C HIS A 346 14.42 -7.43 12.60
N TYR A 347 14.96 -7.18 11.40
CA TYR A 347 15.78 -8.17 10.71
C TYR A 347 17.06 -8.56 11.45
N LYS A 348 17.58 -7.68 12.31
CA LYS A 348 18.83 -7.85 13.04
C LYS A 348 18.62 -7.91 14.56
N ASP A 349 17.82 -6.99 15.11
CA ASP A 349 17.64 -6.82 16.55
C ASP A 349 16.41 -7.59 17.06
N ASN A 350 16.43 -7.96 18.36
CA ASN A 350 15.30 -8.60 19.03
C ASN A 350 14.25 -7.57 19.49
N ARG A 351 13.80 -6.72 18.57
CA ARG A 351 12.80 -5.67 18.74
C ARG A 351 11.85 -5.62 17.57
N LEU A 352 10.75 -4.92 17.70
CA LEU A 352 9.89 -4.59 16.57
C LEU A 352 10.46 -3.39 15.79
N TYR A 353 9.99 -3.18 14.57
CA TYR A 353 10.33 -1.98 13.79
C TYR A 353 9.65 -0.74 14.40
N SER A 354 10.25 0.43 14.20
CA SER A 354 9.67 1.73 14.54
C SER A 354 8.74 2.25 13.42
N ILE A 355 7.96 3.30 13.72
CA ILE A 355 7.18 4.03 12.70
C ILE A 355 8.13 4.58 11.63
N ARG A 356 9.27 5.15 12.03
CA ARG A 356 10.26 5.73 11.10
C ARG A 356 10.81 4.70 10.13
N GLU A 357 11.15 3.51 10.60
CA GLU A 357 11.63 2.42 9.74
C GLU A 357 10.56 1.98 8.73
N TYR A 358 9.29 1.92 9.12
CA TYR A 358 8.20 1.63 8.21
C TYR A 358 7.95 2.76 7.20
N LEU A 359 8.02 4.03 7.61
CA LEU A 359 7.91 5.18 6.70
C LEU A 359 9.05 5.17 5.68
N TYR A 360 10.26 4.91 6.13
CA TYR A 360 11.43 4.79 5.26
C TYR A 360 11.29 3.63 4.26
N LEU A 361 10.79 2.48 4.72
CA LEU A 361 10.49 1.32 3.87
C LEU A 361 9.45 1.67 2.79
N MET A 362 8.51 2.55 3.09
CA MET A 362 7.53 3.05 2.12
C MET A 362 8.10 4.20 1.26
N GLY A 363 9.33 4.66 1.50
CA GLY A 363 9.99 5.72 0.75
C GLY A 363 9.48 7.12 1.07
N MET A 364 8.85 7.30 2.23
CA MET A 364 8.35 8.60 2.68
C MET A 364 9.51 9.56 3.02
N PRO A 365 9.34 10.88 2.88
CA PRO A 365 10.36 11.85 3.26
C PRO A 365 10.81 11.71 4.72
N ASN A 366 12.07 12.05 5.01
CA ASN A 366 12.64 11.91 6.35
C ASN A 366 11.98 12.84 7.38
N ASP A 367 11.45 13.96 6.95
CA ASP A 367 10.72 14.95 7.76
C ASP A 367 9.20 14.72 7.78
N TYR A 368 8.71 13.69 7.07
CA TYR A 368 7.30 13.33 7.12
C TYR A 368 6.96 12.62 8.41
N GLU A 369 5.90 13.07 9.08
CA GLU A 369 5.40 12.48 10.33
C GLU A 369 3.94 12.08 10.23
N LEU A 370 3.63 10.90 10.73
CA LEU A 370 2.25 10.50 10.95
C LEU A 370 1.69 11.15 12.20
N GLN A 371 0.47 11.65 12.08
CA GLN A 371 -0.25 12.29 13.18
C GLN A 371 -1.19 11.28 13.87
N GLY A 372 -1.41 11.45 15.18
CA GLY A 372 -2.27 10.58 15.97
C GLY A 372 -1.51 9.45 16.68
N SER A 373 -2.27 8.50 17.22
CA SER A 373 -1.69 7.39 17.99
C SER A 373 -0.98 6.36 17.10
N ILE A 374 -0.06 5.59 17.69
CA ILE A 374 0.59 4.44 17.03
C ILE A 374 -0.44 3.49 16.42
N LYS A 375 -1.54 3.26 17.14
CA LYS A 375 -2.62 2.36 16.74
C LYS A 375 -3.33 2.82 15.48
N ASP A 376 -3.45 4.14 15.29
CA ASP A 376 -4.02 4.75 14.07
C ASP A 376 -3.02 4.79 12.92
N ASN A 377 -1.74 4.96 13.23
CA ASN A 377 -0.69 5.23 12.25
C ASN A 377 -0.27 3.98 11.47
N TYR A 378 -0.12 2.84 12.15
CA TYR A 378 0.35 1.62 11.49
C TYR A 378 -0.54 1.14 10.33
N PRO A 379 -1.88 1.12 10.47
CA PRO A 379 -2.77 0.82 9.34
C PRO A 379 -2.58 1.73 8.14
N LYS A 380 -2.37 3.03 8.37
CA LYS A 380 -2.17 4.03 7.30
C LYS A 380 -0.93 3.73 6.46
N ILE A 381 0.17 3.33 7.10
CA ILE A 381 1.40 2.94 6.40
C ILE A 381 1.11 1.77 5.46
N GLY A 382 0.41 0.75 5.93
CA GLY A 382 0.10 -0.44 5.15
C GLY A 382 -0.87 -0.22 3.98
N GLN A 383 -1.68 0.84 4.04
CA GLN A 383 -2.60 1.23 2.96
C GLN A 383 -1.92 2.06 1.87
N ASN A 384 -0.74 2.58 2.13
CA ASN A 384 -0.02 3.45 1.20
C ASN A 384 0.59 2.69 0.02
N VAL A 385 0.84 3.39 -1.09
CA VAL A 385 1.67 2.90 -2.19
C VAL A 385 3.14 3.24 -1.88
N PRO A 386 4.09 2.30 -2.08
CA PRO A 386 5.51 2.59 -1.89
C PRO A 386 6.01 3.64 -2.89
N VAL A 387 6.59 4.73 -2.37
CA VAL A 387 6.99 5.90 -3.16
C VAL A 387 7.93 5.54 -4.30
N ARG A 388 8.95 4.73 -4.07
CA ARG A 388 9.94 4.35 -5.10
C ARG A 388 9.31 3.57 -6.26
N THR A 389 8.40 2.63 -5.94
CA THR A 389 7.64 1.89 -6.96
C THR A 389 6.75 2.83 -7.76
N ALA A 390 5.97 3.67 -7.07
CA ALA A 390 5.06 4.62 -7.71
C ALA A 390 5.82 5.68 -8.52
N GLN A 391 7.00 6.11 -8.06
CA GLN A 391 7.88 7.02 -8.80
C GLN A 391 8.29 6.43 -10.16
N TRP A 392 8.69 5.16 -10.19
CA TRP A 392 9.02 4.48 -11.43
C TRP A 392 7.81 4.38 -12.36
N ILE A 393 6.64 4.00 -11.82
CA ILE A 393 5.36 3.93 -12.56
C ILE A 393 5.00 5.29 -13.20
N ILE A 394 5.19 6.39 -12.46
CA ILE A 394 4.93 7.76 -12.97
C ILE A 394 6.00 8.17 -13.99
N SER A 395 7.27 7.82 -13.79
CA SER A 395 8.32 8.12 -14.76
C SER A 395 8.05 7.45 -16.12
N GLU A 396 7.51 6.23 -16.11
CA GLU A 396 7.10 5.54 -17.31
C GLU A 396 5.90 6.23 -18.00
N ALA A 397 4.92 6.67 -17.23
CA ALA A 397 3.81 7.46 -17.75
C ALA A 397 4.30 8.80 -18.33
N ALA A 398 5.24 9.46 -17.67
CA ALA A 398 5.83 10.70 -18.17
C ALA A 398 6.57 10.48 -19.49
N ARG A 399 7.34 9.40 -19.61
CA ARG A 399 7.99 9.01 -20.89
C ARG A 399 6.99 8.86 -22.02
N ILE A 400 5.85 8.21 -21.76
CA ILE A 400 4.78 8.02 -22.75
C ILE A 400 4.14 9.37 -23.13
N ILE A 401 3.88 10.25 -22.14
CA ILE A 401 3.26 11.56 -22.37
C ILE A 401 4.22 12.50 -23.13
N GLU A 402 5.50 12.51 -22.80
CA GLU A 402 6.51 13.34 -23.48
C GLU A 402 6.67 12.96 -24.96
N ASN A 403 6.53 11.68 -25.25
CA ASN A 403 6.62 11.14 -26.61
C ASN A 403 5.23 10.86 -27.21
N TRP A 404 4.17 11.53 -26.74
CA TRP A 404 2.78 11.22 -27.04
C TRP A 404 2.49 11.08 -28.55
N ASP A 405 3.05 11.96 -29.35
CA ASP A 405 2.77 12.02 -30.79
C ASP A 405 3.63 11.05 -31.62
N THR A 406 4.78 10.62 -31.08
CA THR A 406 5.80 9.81 -31.79
C THR A 406 5.92 8.37 -31.31
N ILE A 407 5.49 8.08 -30.06
CA ILE A 407 5.63 6.74 -29.48
C ILE A 407 4.75 5.74 -30.28
N GLU A 408 5.35 4.62 -30.64
CA GLU A 408 4.62 3.53 -31.31
C GLU A 408 3.67 2.84 -30.34
N ARG A 409 2.49 2.45 -30.85
CA ARG A 409 1.40 1.81 -30.09
C ARG A 409 0.90 0.58 -30.83
N HIS A 410 1.70 -0.44 -30.88
CA HIS A 410 1.46 -1.66 -31.67
C HIS A 410 0.89 -2.82 -30.83
N ASN A 411 0.87 -2.67 -29.50
CA ASN A 411 0.31 -3.68 -28.60
C ASN A 411 -1.23 -3.64 -28.55
N PRO A 412 -1.87 -4.73 -28.11
CA PRO A 412 -3.33 -4.79 -27.97
C PRO A 412 -3.90 -3.68 -27.08
N ASP A 413 -5.19 -3.42 -27.28
CA ASP A 413 -5.96 -2.46 -26.49
C ASP A 413 -6.08 -2.87 -25.01
N VAL A 414 -6.07 -4.17 -24.74
CA VAL A 414 -5.95 -4.76 -23.39
C VAL A 414 -4.64 -5.53 -23.28
N LEU A 415 -3.73 -5.05 -22.45
CA LEU A 415 -2.39 -5.61 -22.28
C LEU A 415 -2.13 -6.05 -20.83
N PHE A 416 -1.51 -7.21 -20.64
CA PHE A 416 -1.05 -7.73 -19.36
C PHE A 416 0.47 -7.79 -19.34
N VAL A 417 1.08 -7.01 -18.44
CA VAL A 417 2.55 -6.91 -18.27
C VAL A 417 2.94 -7.43 -16.89
N ASP A 418 3.74 -8.49 -16.83
CA ASP A 418 4.21 -9.09 -15.57
C ASP A 418 5.72 -8.86 -15.37
N ASN A 419 6.09 -7.76 -14.74
CA ASN A 419 7.48 -7.42 -14.43
C ASN A 419 8.16 -8.45 -13.49
N ILE A 420 7.38 -9.20 -12.70
CA ILE A 420 7.93 -10.21 -11.78
C ILE A 420 8.43 -11.43 -12.56
N LYS A 421 7.71 -11.83 -13.62
CA LYS A 421 8.04 -13.01 -14.43
C LYS A 421 9.20 -12.76 -15.41
N GLN A 422 9.32 -11.57 -15.95
CA GLN A 422 10.39 -11.22 -16.90
C GLN A 422 11.79 -11.35 -16.29
N LYS A 423 11.91 -11.30 -14.97
CA LYS A 423 13.16 -11.57 -14.26
C LYS A 423 13.69 -13.00 -14.45
N ALA A 424 12.84 -13.97 -14.79
CA ALA A 424 13.25 -15.36 -14.98
C ALA A 424 13.92 -15.64 -16.35
N LEU A 425 13.97 -14.64 -17.23
CA LEU A 425 14.48 -14.76 -18.59
C LEU A 425 15.78 -13.94 -18.84
N CYS A 426 16.24 -13.19 -17.85
CA CYS A 426 17.51 -12.46 -17.81
C CYS A 426 18.43 -13.03 -16.75
#